data_693dd8eb4dcefe6c281c8d61eb3ea253
#
_entry.id   693dd8eb4dcefe6c281c8d61eb3ea253
#
_cell.length_a   1.000
_cell.length_b   1.000
_cell.length_c   1.000
_cell.angle_alpha   90.00
_cell.angle_beta   90.00
_cell.angle_gamma   90.00
#
_symmetry.space_group_name_H-M   'P 1'
#
loop_
_entity.id
_entity.type
_entity.pdbx_description
1 polymer ?
#
loop_
_entity_poly.entity_id
_entity_poly.type
_entity_poly.pdbx_seq_one_letter_code
_entity_poly.pdbx_strand_id
1 'polypeptide(L)'
;KLYNTSGKQENLDEFSDDEILNLAQHLRRGMTFASPVFDGADEAEIKHMLELAYPSEDPDMEKLGFNATKTQITLHDGRTGEAFDRHVTVGVMHYLKLHHLVDEKMHARSTGPYSLVTQQPLGGKAQFGGQRFGEMEVWALEAYGAAYTLQEMLTVKSDDVVGRTKMYENIVKGEHKIDAGMPESFNVLVKEIRSLGLDIDLERY
;
A
#
# COMPACT_ATOMS: atom_id res chain seq x y z
N LYS A 1 -24.20 2.11 30.37
CA LYS A 1 -25.42 2.80 29.91
C LYS A 1 -25.89 2.15 28.62
N LEU A 2 -27.15 1.73 28.57
CA LEU A 2 -27.79 1.17 27.39
C LEU A 2 -28.58 2.28 26.71
N TYR A 3 -28.49 2.36 25.40
CA TYR A 3 -29.28 3.30 24.59
C TYR A 3 -30.10 2.52 23.57
N ASN A 4 -31.35 2.89 23.38
CA ASN A 4 -32.19 2.33 22.35
C ASN A 4 -31.89 2.93 20.97
N THR A 5 -32.55 2.43 19.94
CA THR A 5 -32.41 2.92 18.56
C THR A 5 -32.76 4.39 18.37
N SER A 6 -33.49 4.99 19.31
CA SER A 6 -33.83 6.43 19.33
C SER A 6 -32.80 7.27 20.09
N GLY A 7 -31.71 6.68 20.60
CA GLY A 7 -30.70 7.37 21.37
C GLY A 7 -31.11 7.71 22.81
N LYS A 8 -32.23 7.16 23.32
CA LYS A 8 -32.69 7.35 24.68
C LYS A 8 -32.06 6.28 25.58
N GLN A 9 -31.55 6.69 26.74
CA GLN A 9 -31.00 5.79 27.76
C GLN A 9 -32.13 4.94 28.37
N GLU A 10 -31.89 3.62 28.42
CA GLU A 10 -32.78 2.66 29.03
C GLU A 10 -32.18 2.10 30.33
N ASN A 11 -33.04 1.82 31.31
CA ASN A 11 -32.66 1.22 32.58
C ASN A 11 -32.94 -0.28 32.50
N LEU A 12 -31.92 -1.10 32.74
CA LEU A 12 -32.04 -2.56 32.72
C LEU A 12 -32.89 -3.10 33.90
N ASP A 13 -32.94 -2.34 35.01
CA ASP A 13 -33.70 -2.71 36.21
C ASP A 13 -35.23 -2.67 36.02
N GLU A 14 -35.68 -2.00 34.94
CA GLU A 14 -37.10 -1.88 34.56
C GLU A 14 -37.56 -2.98 33.59
N PHE A 15 -36.63 -3.82 33.11
CA PHE A 15 -36.91 -4.87 32.14
C PHE A 15 -37.49 -6.11 32.83
N SER A 16 -38.45 -6.75 32.17
CA SER A 16 -38.92 -8.07 32.53
C SER A 16 -37.90 -9.16 32.16
N ASP A 17 -37.98 -10.32 32.79
CA ASP A 17 -37.11 -11.47 32.52
C ASP A 17 -37.09 -11.88 31.03
N ASP A 18 -38.24 -11.83 30.36
CA ASP A 18 -38.37 -12.14 28.95
C ASP A 18 -37.67 -11.11 28.04
N GLU A 19 -37.71 -9.84 28.40
CA GLU A 19 -37.01 -8.77 27.68
C GLU A 19 -35.50 -8.87 27.88
N ILE A 20 -35.03 -9.24 29.08
CA ILE A 20 -33.61 -9.48 29.35
C ILE A 20 -33.11 -10.68 28.56
N LEU A 21 -33.87 -11.77 28.49
CA LEU A 21 -33.51 -12.94 27.68
C LEU A 21 -33.43 -12.61 26.19
N ASN A 22 -34.36 -11.79 25.70
CA ASN A 22 -34.35 -11.34 24.32
C ASN A 22 -33.15 -10.44 24.01
N LEU A 23 -32.82 -9.52 24.92
CA LEU A 23 -31.62 -8.70 24.83
C LEU A 23 -30.35 -9.54 24.83
N ALA A 24 -30.27 -10.53 25.72
CA ALA A 24 -29.13 -11.45 25.79
C ALA A 24 -28.92 -12.25 24.49
N GLN A 25 -30.00 -12.66 23.83
CA GLN A 25 -29.92 -13.32 22.52
C GLN A 25 -29.37 -12.39 21.44
N HIS A 26 -29.74 -11.12 21.44
CA HIS A 26 -29.22 -10.12 20.51
C HIS A 26 -27.73 -9.82 20.74
N LEU A 27 -27.32 -9.82 22.01
CA LEU A 27 -25.92 -9.56 22.41
C LEU A 27 -25.00 -10.80 22.28
N ARG A 28 -25.54 -11.95 21.92
CA ARG A 28 -24.75 -13.21 21.78
C ARG A 28 -23.57 -13.09 20.83
N ARG A 29 -23.63 -12.18 19.83
CA ARG A 29 -22.55 -11.93 18.85
C ARG A 29 -21.59 -10.83 19.28
N GLY A 30 -21.76 -10.29 20.46
CA GLY A 30 -21.01 -9.16 21.00
C GLY A 30 -21.85 -7.90 21.13
N MET A 31 -21.34 -6.96 21.88
CA MET A 31 -21.97 -5.67 22.14
C MET A 31 -21.44 -4.60 21.20
N THR A 32 -22.32 -3.80 20.64
CA THR A 32 -21.94 -2.69 19.79
C THR A 32 -21.67 -1.46 20.65
N PHE A 33 -20.49 -0.88 20.50
CA PHE A 33 -20.09 0.34 21.19
C PHE A 33 -20.11 1.52 20.23
N ALA A 34 -20.56 2.67 20.72
CA ALA A 34 -20.42 3.95 20.04
C ALA A 34 -19.32 4.75 20.71
N SER A 35 -18.28 5.10 19.96
CA SER A 35 -17.22 5.98 20.42
C SER A 35 -17.04 7.15 19.46
N PRO A 36 -16.70 8.37 19.94
CA PRO A 36 -16.32 9.48 19.08
C PRO A 36 -15.11 9.14 18.20
N VAL A 37 -15.05 9.72 17.01
CA VAL A 37 -14.00 9.40 16.02
C VAL A 37 -12.60 9.75 16.52
N PHE A 38 -12.47 10.84 17.29
CA PHE A 38 -11.20 11.35 17.81
C PHE A 38 -11.04 11.23 19.32
N ASP A 39 -11.96 10.55 19.99
CA ASP A 39 -11.97 10.36 21.44
C ASP A 39 -12.30 8.89 21.70
N GLY A 40 -11.29 8.05 21.55
CA GLY A 40 -11.37 6.61 21.82
C GLY A 40 -11.30 6.32 23.32
N ALA A 41 -11.56 5.07 23.71
CA ALA A 41 -11.46 4.64 25.10
C ALA A 41 -10.00 4.66 25.57
N ASP A 42 -9.77 5.22 26.74
CA ASP A 42 -8.49 5.19 27.43
C ASP A 42 -8.20 3.81 28.05
N GLU A 43 -6.93 3.54 28.36
CA GLU A 43 -6.50 2.29 29.00
C GLU A 43 -7.24 1.99 30.29
N ALA A 44 -7.52 3.02 31.08
CA ALA A 44 -8.26 2.90 32.35
C ALA A 44 -9.71 2.47 32.13
N GLU A 45 -10.36 3.02 31.11
CA GLU A 45 -11.73 2.66 30.72
C GLU A 45 -11.82 1.23 30.19
N ILE A 46 -10.83 0.81 29.39
CA ILE A 46 -10.74 -0.58 28.90
C ILE A 46 -10.59 -1.56 30.05
N LYS A 47 -9.70 -1.27 31.00
CA LYS A 47 -9.53 -2.09 32.22
C LYS A 47 -10.81 -2.16 33.05
N HIS A 48 -11.50 -1.05 33.21
CA HIS A 48 -12.77 -1.01 33.93
C HIS A 48 -13.84 -1.85 33.21
N MET A 49 -13.95 -1.76 31.89
CA MET A 49 -14.88 -2.60 31.11
C MET A 49 -14.55 -4.08 31.22
N LEU A 50 -13.26 -4.45 31.21
CA LEU A 50 -12.83 -5.84 31.40
C LEU A 50 -13.13 -6.35 32.81
N GLU A 51 -12.98 -5.54 33.82
CA GLU A 51 -13.34 -5.90 35.19
C GLU A 51 -14.86 -6.11 35.37
N LEU A 52 -15.68 -5.29 34.70
CA LEU A 52 -17.12 -5.50 34.66
C LEU A 52 -17.53 -6.77 33.92
N ALA A 53 -16.82 -7.09 32.85
CA ALA A 53 -17.10 -8.27 32.03
C ALA A 53 -16.61 -9.57 32.70
N TYR A 54 -15.51 -9.51 33.43
CA TYR A 54 -14.85 -10.62 34.11
C TYR A 54 -14.54 -10.26 35.57
N PRO A 55 -15.56 -10.22 36.48
CA PRO A 55 -15.34 -9.86 37.84
C PRO A 55 -14.33 -10.76 38.55
N SER A 56 -13.40 -10.17 39.31
CA SER A 56 -12.39 -10.96 40.02
C SER A 56 -12.97 -11.87 41.11
N GLU A 57 -14.19 -11.58 41.57
CA GLU A 57 -14.90 -12.34 42.59
C GLU A 57 -15.57 -13.61 42.08
N ASP A 58 -15.63 -13.78 40.76
CA ASP A 58 -16.26 -14.95 40.14
C ASP A 58 -15.31 -16.18 40.20
N PRO A 59 -15.68 -17.27 40.87
CA PRO A 59 -14.84 -18.47 41.03
C PRO A 59 -14.55 -19.18 39.68
N ASP A 60 -15.36 -18.97 38.66
CA ASP A 60 -15.11 -19.53 37.36
C ASP A 60 -14.01 -18.77 36.59
N MET A 61 -13.79 -17.49 36.92
CA MET A 61 -12.70 -16.71 36.37
C MET A 61 -11.34 -17.13 36.92
N GLU A 62 -11.25 -17.55 38.16
CA GLU A 62 -10.02 -18.11 38.76
C GLU A 62 -9.60 -19.40 38.04
N LYS A 63 -10.55 -20.26 37.69
CA LYS A 63 -10.28 -21.51 36.92
C LYS A 63 -9.75 -21.26 35.54
N LEU A 64 -10.13 -20.14 34.90
CA LEU A 64 -9.66 -19.77 33.56
C LEU A 64 -8.23 -19.21 33.57
N GLY A 65 -7.65 -18.93 34.74
CA GLY A 65 -6.27 -18.48 34.87
C GLY A 65 -6.01 -17.13 34.24
N PHE A 66 -6.96 -16.18 34.37
CA PHE A 66 -6.74 -14.80 33.95
C PHE A 66 -5.66 -14.10 34.75
N ASN A 67 -4.89 -13.24 34.11
CA ASN A 67 -4.00 -12.33 34.81
C ASN A 67 -4.78 -11.15 35.46
N ALA A 68 -4.07 -10.34 36.25
CA ALA A 68 -4.67 -9.17 36.90
C ALA A 68 -5.28 -8.13 35.96
N THR A 69 -4.82 -8.07 34.72
CA THR A 69 -5.34 -7.13 33.68
C THR A 69 -6.49 -7.70 32.87
N LYS A 70 -6.88 -8.96 33.08
CA LYS A 70 -7.92 -9.69 32.32
C LYS A 70 -7.67 -9.80 30.80
N THR A 71 -6.45 -9.51 30.35
CA THR A 71 -6.08 -9.53 28.93
C THR A 71 -5.33 -10.79 28.52
N GLN A 72 -4.78 -11.49 29.50
CA GLN A 72 -3.97 -12.69 29.28
C GLN A 72 -4.50 -13.84 30.13
N ILE A 73 -4.34 -15.04 29.61
CA ILE A 73 -4.82 -16.27 30.23
C ILE A 73 -3.75 -17.36 30.12
N THR A 74 -3.82 -18.37 30.99
CA THR A 74 -2.97 -19.55 30.90
C THR A 74 -3.52 -20.48 29.82
N LEU A 75 -2.74 -20.68 28.76
CA LEU A 75 -3.07 -21.64 27.70
C LEU A 75 -2.28 -22.94 27.87
N HIS A 76 -2.81 -24.00 27.31
CA HIS A 76 -2.19 -25.32 27.30
C HIS A 76 -1.93 -25.77 25.86
N ASP A 77 -0.84 -26.50 25.64
CA ASP A 77 -0.56 -27.12 24.34
C ASP A 77 -1.59 -28.23 24.09
N GLY A 78 -2.29 -28.14 22.99
CA GLY A 78 -3.32 -29.12 22.60
C GLY A 78 -2.79 -30.52 22.29
N ARG A 79 -1.48 -30.73 22.16
CA ARG A 79 -0.83 -32.01 21.92
C ARG A 79 -0.37 -32.68 23.20
N THR A 80 0.34 -31.92 24.04
CA THR A 80 0.97 -32.43 25.25
C THR A 80 0.11 -32.23 26.51
N GLY A 81 -0.81 -31.26 26.48
CA GLY A 81 -1.59 -30.86 27.64
C GLY A 81 -0.81 -30.02 28.66
N GLU A 82 0.45 -29.69 28.39
CA GLU A 82 1.28 -28.87 29.25
C GLU A 82 0.91 -27.39 29.14
N ALA A 83 0.96 -26.66 30.26
CA ALA A 83 0.75 -25.23 30.27
C ALA A 83 1.91 -24.48 29.63
N PHE A 84 1.62 -23.39 28.93
CA PHE A 84 2.67 -22.50 28.44
C PHE A 84 3.36 -21.78 29.60
N ASP A 85 4.67 -21.54 29.46
CA ASP A 85 5.50 -20.91 30.50
C ASP A 85 5.04 -19.48 30.86
N ARG A 86 4.30 -18.83 30.00
CA ARG A 86 3.83 -17.46 30.17
C ARG A 86 2.36 -17.34 29.82
N HIS A 87 1.69 -16.40 30.49
CA HIS A 87 0.34 -16.00 30.11
C HIS A 87 0.33 -15.48 28.66
N VAL A 88 -0.69 -15.86 27.91
CA VAL A 88 -0.85 -15.51 26.48
C VAL A 88 -2.05 -14.58 26.34
N THR A 89 -1.87 -13.52 25.56
CA THR A 89 -2.96 -12.61 25.20
C THR A 89 -3.95 -13.32 24.30
N VAL A 90 -5.22 -13.34 24.71
CA VAL A 90 -6.32 -13.95 23.97
C VAL A 90 -7.35 -12.89 23.64
N GLY A 91 -7.78 -12.86 22.40
CA GLY A 91 -8.78 -11.91 21.94
C GLY A 91 -9.13 -12.10 20.48
N VAL A 92 -10.07 -11.31 20.00
CA VAL A 92 -10.46 -11.28 18.59
C VAL A 92 -9.52 -10.35 17.85
N MET A 93 -8.81 -10.90 16.85
CA MET A 93 -7.91 -10.14 15.99
C MET A 93 -8.59 -9.85 14.66
N HIS A 94 -8.52 -8.58 14.25
CA HIS A 94 -9.05 -8.14 12.96
C HIS A 94 -7.93 -8.05 11.94
N TYR A 95 -8.09 -8.76 10.82
CA TYR A 95 -7.18 -8.66 9.67
C TYR A 95 -7.83 -7.81 8.59
N LEU A 96 -7.08 -6.83 8.12
CA LEU A 96 -7.50 -5.97 7.03
C LEU A 96 -6.61 -6.24 5.81
N LYS A 97 -7.21 -6.49 4.67
CA LYS A 97 -6.53 -6.49 3.39
C LYS A 97 -6.58 -5.07 2.83
N LEU A 98 -5.45 -4.37 2.84
CA LEU A 98 -5.37 -3.02 2.30
C LEU A 98 -5.34 -3.06 0.77
N HIS A 99 -5.84 -1.97 0.15
CA HIS A 99 -5.94 -1.83 -1.31
C HIS A 99 -4.57 -1.64 -2.00
N HIS A 100 -3.48 -1.81 -1.28
CA HIS A 100 -2.12 -1.80 -1.83
C HIS A 100 -1.71 -3.16 -2.40
N LEU A 101 -2.53 -3.68 -3.31
CA LEU A 101 -2.28 -4.96 -3.96
C LEU A 101 -1.15 -4.84 -4.98
N VAL A 102 -0.38 -5.92 -5.14
CA VAL A 102 0.71 -5.98 -6.12
C VAL A 102 0.22 -5.78 -7.55
N ASP A 103 -0.96 -6.28 -7.88
CA ASP A 103 -1.58 -6.16 -9.20
C ASP A 103 -1.78 -4.72 -9.64
N GLU A 104 -2.06 -3.82 -8.69
CA GLU A 104 -2.20 -2.39 -8.97
C GLU A 104 -0.86 -1.67 -9.10
N LYS A 105 0.20 -2.20 -8.50
CA LYS A 105 1.54 -1.60 -8.50
C LYS A 105 2.43 -2.17 -9.59
N MET A 106 2.22 -3.42 -9.98
CA MET A 106 2.99 -4.05 -11.04
C MET A 106 2.71 -3.36 -12.37
N HIS A 107 3.78 -2.96 -13.06
CA HIS A 107 3.70 -2.30 -14.35
C HIS A 107 4.91 -2.67 -15.21
N ALA A 108 4.67 -2.94 -16.48
CA ALA A 108 5.70 -3.18 -17.49
C ALA A 108 5.29 -2.53 -18.82
N ARG A 109 6.28 -2.15 -19.63
CA ARG A 109 6.06 -1.54 -20.92
C ARG A 109 7.09 -2.07 -21.91
N SER A 110 6.65 -2.37 -23.13
CA SER A 110 7.53 -2.53 -24.29
C SER A 110 7.42 -1.31 -25.20
N THR A 111 6.31 -1.18 -25.91
CA THR A 111 5.95 -0.02 -26.73
C THR A 111 4.64 0.56 -26.23
N GLY A 112 4.41 1.85 -26.39
CA GLY A 112 3.19 2.50 -25.93
C GLY A 112 3.11 3.94 -26.46
N PRO A 113 2.21 4.76 -25.92
CA PRO A 113 2.01 6.13 -26.36
C PRO A 113 3.20 7.03 -26.01
N TYR A 114 3.43 8.02 -26.86
CA TYR A 114 4.51 9.01 -26.75
C TYR A 114 3.93 10.42 -26.73
N SER A 115 4.67 11.37 -26.14
CA SER A 115 4.34 12.79 -26.19
C SER A 115 4.44 13.31 -27.63
N LEU A 116 3.56 14.25 -28.00
CA LEU A 116 3.55 14.82 -29.35
C LEU A 116 4.77 15.68 -29.66
N VAL A 117 5.22 16.49 -28.72
CA VAL A 117 6.30 17.45 -28.93
C VAL A 117 7.68 16.82 -28.76
N THR A 118 7.91 16.24 -27.61
CA THR A 118 9.22 15.68 -27.22
C THR A 118 9.44 14.26 -27.71
N GLN A 119 8.40 13.58 -28.17
CA GLN A 119 8.44 12.16 -28.57
C GLN A 119 8.95 11.20 -27.48
N GLN A 120 8.90 11.64 -26.23
CA GLN A 120 9.24 10.83 -25.08
C GLN A 120 8.08 9.93 -24.64
N PRO A 121 8.34 8.75 -24.05
CA PRO A 121 7.29 7.92 -23.48
C PRO A 121 6.49 8.69 -22.43
N LEU A 122 5.16 8.53 -22.45
CA LEU A 122 4.31 9.09 -21.39
C LEU A 122 4.63 8.42 -20.06
N GLY A 123 4.34 9.11 -18.94
CA GLY A 123 4.47 8.59 -17.59
C GLY A 123 3.16 7.98 -17.06
N GLY A 124 3.28 7.13 -16.03
CA GLY A 124 2.16 6.59 -15.29
C GLY A 124 1.59 5.27 -15.81
N LYS A 125 1.15 4.42 -14.89
CA LYS A 125 0.60 3.09 -15.20
C LYS A 125 -0.70 3.16 -16.02
N ALA A 126 -1.57 4.11 -15.71
CA ALA A 126 -2.86 4.26 -16.39
C ALA A 126 -2.72 4.57 -17.89
N GLN A 127 -1.63 5.22 -18.29
CA GLN A 127 -1.33 5.59 -19.67
C GLN A 127 -0.41 4.59 -20.35
N PHE A 128 -0.16 3.43 -19.74
CA PHE A 128 0.83 2.48 -20.23
C PHE A 128 2.20 3.14 -20.46
N GLY A 129 2.59 4.00 -19.51
CA GLY A 129 3.78 4.83 -19.59
C GLY A 129 5.05 4.12 -19.15
N GLY A 130 6.20 4.76 -19.45
CA GLY A 130 7.50 4.29 -19.02
C GLY A 130 7.90 4.82 -17.65
N GLN A 131 8.99 4.29 -17.10
CA GLN A 131 9.62 4.79 -15.88
C GLN A 131 10.46 6.03 -16.19
N ARG A 132 10.55 6.92 -15.23
CA ARG A 132 11.43 8.09 -15.33
C ARG A 132 12.86 7.69 -15.00
N PHE A 133 13.75 7.88 -15.94
CA PHE A 133 15.20 7.80 -15.73
C PHE A 133 15.72 9.20 -15.43
N GLY A 134 15.84 9.53 -14.15
CA GLY A 134 16.18 10.87 -13.69
C GLY A 134 17.68 11.17 -13.77
N GLU A 135 18.05 12.38 -13.37
CA GLU A 135 19.44 12.84 -13.38
C GLU A 135 20.36 12.00 -12.49
N MET A 136 19.86 11.59 -11.31
CA MET A 136 20.63 10.74 -10.38
C MET A 136 20.91 9.35 -10.96
N GLU A 137 19.96 8.78 -11.68
CA GLU A 137 20.11 7.49 -12.35
C GLU A 137 21.14 7.57 -13.49
N VAL A 138 21.20 8.72 -14.17
CA VAL A 138 22.24 9.00 -15.19
C VAL A 138 23.62 9.04 -14.51
N TRP A 139 23.78 9.72 -13.39
CA TRP A 139 25.03 9.75 -12.63
C TRP A 139 25.51 8.37 -12.19
N ALA A 140 24.57 7.49 -11.85
CA ALA A 140 24.90 6.13 -11.49
C ALA A 140 25.52 5.35 -12.67
N LEU A 141 24.98 5.51 -13.88
CA LEU A 141 25.56 4.89 -15.08
C LEU A 141 26.90 5.53 -15.48
N GLU A 142 27.06 6.81 -15.31
CA GLU A 142 28.32 7.52 -15.50
C GLU A 142 29.42 7.00 -14.56
N ALA A 143 29.07 6.79 -13.27
CA ALA A 143 29.98 6.25 -12.28
C ALA A 143 30.49 4.84 -12.63
N TYR A 144 29.64 4.03 -13.26
CA TYR A 144 30.05 2.71 -13.79
C TYR A 144 30.82 2.78 -15.11
N GLY A 145 30.83 3.91 -15.79
CA GLY A 145 31.39 4.04 -17.14
C GLY A 145 30.61 3.28 -18.20
N ALA A 146 29.32 3.03 -17.99
CA ALA A 146 28.45 2.27 -18.89
C ALA A 146 27.91 3.17 -20.01
N ALA A 147 28.77 3.64 -20.90
CA ALA A 147 28.44 4.61 -21.94
C ALA A 147 27.39 4.09 -22.95
N TYR A 148 27.52 2.86 -23.41
CA TYR A 148 26.57 2.27 -24.35
C TYR A 148 25.18 2.08 -23.74
N THR A 149 25.10 1.68 -22.50
CA THR A 149 23.82 1.56 -21.78
C THR A 149 23.17 2.92 -21.62
N LEU A 150 23.93 3.95 -21.27
CA LEU A 150 23.44 5.31 -21.17
C LEU A 150 22.94 5.83 -22.51
N GLN A 151 23.69 5.61 -23.59
CA GLN A 151 23.28 5.97 -24.93
C GLN A 151 21.97 5.30 -25.35
N GLU A 152 21.82 4.02 -25.07
CA GLU A 152 20.59 3.27 -25.34
C GLU A 152 19.40 3.86 -24.57
N MET A 153 19.58 4.19 -23.27
CA MET A 153 18.53 4.78 -22.44
C MET A 153 18.09 6.15 -22.97
N LEU A 154 19.01 6.98 -23.44
CA LEU A 154 18.74 8.32 -23.92
C LEU A 154 18.17 8.38 -25.34
N THR A 155 18.40 7.38 -26.16
CA THR A 155 18.04 7.40 -27.60
C THR A 155 16.95 6.40 -27.93
N VAL A 156 17.32 5.16 -28.12
CA VAL A 156 16.43 4.10 -28.62
C VAL A 156 15.27 3.79 -27.70
N LYS A 157 15.50 3.85 -26.40
CA LYS A 157 14.45 3.62 -25.38
C LYS A 157 13.61 4.85 -25.06
N SER A 158 13.99 6.02 -25.55
CA SER A 158 13.33 7.29 -25.25
C SER A 158 12.73 7.96 -26.47
N ASP A 159 13.41 8.93 -27.06
CA ASP A 159 12.86 9.89 -27.99
C ASP A 159 13.45 9.84 -29.42
N ASP A 160 14.33 8.91 -29.73
CA ASP A 160 14.80 8.67 -31.09
C ASP A 160 13.76 7.89 -31.91
N VAL A 161 12.96 8.62 -32.69
CA VAL A 161 11.85 8.03 -33.50
C VAL A 161 12.31 7.00 -34.51
N VAL A 162 13.41 7.28 -35.19
CA VAL A 162 13.96 6.38 -36.23
C VAL A 162 14.67 5.19 -35.59
N GLY A 163 15.48 5.45 -34.55
CA GLY A 163 16.25 4.42 -33.86
C GLY A 163 15.36 3.38 -33.16
N ARG A 164 14.28 3.80 -32.52
CA ARG A 164 13.34 2.86 -31.88
C ARG A 164 12.63 1.95 -32.85
N THR A 165 12.29 2.43 -34.07
CA THR A 165 11.66 1.62 -35.10
C THR A 165 12.64 0.57 -35.66
N LYS A 166 13.86 0.99 -35.98
CA LYS A 166 14.92 0.08 -36.40
C LYS A 166 15.26 -0.95 -35.35
N MET A 167 15.33 -0.54 -34.07
CA MET A 167 15.61 -1.46 -32.96
C MET A 167 14.55 -2.55 -32.88
N TYR A 168 13.28 -2.18 -33.03
CA TYR A 168 12.19 -3.14 -33.02
C TYR A 168 12.27 -4.12 -34.21
N GLU A 169 12.59 -3.61 -35.41
CA GLU A 169 12.83 -4.46 -36.59
C GLU A 169 14.00 -5.43 -36.36
N ASN A 170 15.11 -4.94 -35.79
CA ASN A 170 16.28 -5.76 -35.49
C ASN A 170 15.97 -6.86 -34.47
N ILE A 171 15.18 -6.56 -33.44
CA ILE A 171 14.73 -7.57 -32.47
C ILE A 171 13.89 -8.66 -33.15
N VAL A 172 12.97 -8.28 -34.05
CA VAL A 172 12.13 -9.24 -34.78
C VAL A 172 12.98 -10.10 -35.72
N LYS A 173 14.01 -9.52 -36.34
CA LYS A 173 14.95 -10.23 -37.26
C LYS A 173 15.99 -11.06 -36.50
N GLY A 174 16.15 -10.85 -35.19
CA GLY A 174 17.19 -11.49 -34.35
C GLY A 174 18.57 -10.86 -34.50
N GLU A 175 18.67 -9.66 -35.04
CA GLU A 175 19.93 -8.91 -35.17
C GLU A 175 20.21 -8.08 -33.90
N HIS A 176 21.44 -8.16 -33.38
CA HIS A 176 21.86 -7.45 -32.18
C HIS A 176 22.61 -6.14 -32.48
N LYS A 177 22.04 -5.31 -33.35
CA LYS A 177 22.65 -4.01 -33.74
C LYS A 177 21.81 -2.88 -33.17
N ILE A 178 22.48 -1.91 -32.54
CA ILE A 178 21.89 -0.67 -32.09
C ILE A 178 22.44 0.47 -32.89
N ASP A 179 21.59 1.07 -33.73
CA ASP A 179 21.89 2.29 -34.48
C ASP A 179 21.23 3.45 -33.74
N ALA A 180 21.97 4.15 -32.88
CA ALA A 180 21.47 5.30 -32.19
C ALA A 180 21.49 6.53 -33.12
N GLY A 181 20.35 7.23 -33.15
CA GLY A 181 20.20 8.48 -33.87
C GLY A 181 20.27 9.68 -32.91
N MET A 182 19.70 10.81 -33.31
CA MET A 182 19.62 12.01 -32.52
C MET A 182 18.27 12.06 -31.80
N PRO A 183 18.26 12.37 -30.49
CA PRO A 183 17.03 12.55 -29.72
C PRO A 183 16.18 13.69 -30.28
N GLU A 184 14.87 13.48 -30.41
CA GLU A 184 13.95 14.51 -30.92
C GLU A 184 13.85 15.73 -29.97
N SER A 185 13.99 15.51 -28.68
CA SER A 185 14.08 16.60 -27.70
C SER A 185 15.22 17.57 -27.96
N PHE A 186 16.34 17.08 -28.49
CA PHE A 186 17.45 17.93 -28.91
C PHE A 186 17.10 18.76 -30.15
N ASN A 187 16.40 18.21 -31.12
CA ASN A 187 15.91 18.96 -32.29
C ASN A 187 14.95 20.06 -31.87
N VAL A 188 14.06 19.80 -30.90
CA VAL A 188 13.17 20.81 -30.33
C VAL A 188 13.98 21.93 -29.68
N LEU A 189 15.00 21.61 -28.88
CA LEU A 189 15.88 22.59 -28.24
C LEU A 189 16.56 23.48 -29.28
N VAL A 190 17.11 22.93 -30.33
CA VAL A 190 17.76 23.70 -31.41
C VAL A 190 16.76 24.65 -32.07
N LYS A 191 15.53 24.22 -32.31
CA LYS A 191 14.47 25.08 -32.87
C LYS A 191 14.08 26.20 -31.92
N GLU A 192 13.97 25.91 -30.64
CA GLU A 192 13.68 26.93 -29.61
C GLU A 192 14.80 27.99 -29.51
N ILE A 193 16.06 27.57 -29.54
CA ILE A 193 17.22 28.52 -29.52
C ILE A 193 17.22 29.39 -30.78
N ARG A 194 16.98 28.80 -31.95
CA ARG A 194 16.86 29.57 -33.21
C ARG A 194 15.70 30.57 -33.15
N SER A 195 14.60 30.22 -32.49
CA SER A 195 13.45 31.12 -32.31
C SER A 195 13.80 32.38 -31.47
N LEU A 196 14.80 32.26 -30.61
CA LEU A 196 15.34 33.39 -29.85
C LEU A 196 16.32 34.29 -30.65
N GLY A 197 16.53 34.00 -31.94
CA GLY A 197 17.42 34.73 -32.81
C GLY A 197 18.90 34.34 -32.69
N LEU A 198 19.19 33.22 -32.02
CA LEU A 198 20.55 32.68 -31.93
C LEU A 198 20.80 31.73 -33.09
N ASP A 199 21.93 31.85 -33.75
CA ASP A 199 22.33 30.92 -34.84
C ASP A 199 23.10 29.72 -34.25
N ILE A 200 22.63 28.51 -34.58
CA ILE A 200 23.27 27.26 -34.18
C ILE A 200 23.35 26.36 -35.34
N ASP A 201 24.57 26.02 -35.76
CA ASP A 201 24.84 25.00 -36.76
C ASP A 201 25.40 23.73 -36.11
N LEU A 202 24.87 22.58 -36.54
CA LEU A 202 25.33 21.27 -36.13
C LEU A 202 26.30 20.74 -37.17
N GLU A 203 27.60 20.73 -36.90
CA GLU A 203 28.61 20.13 -37.72
C GLU A 203 28.70 18.61 -37.44
N ARG A 204 28.68 17.80 -38.52
CA ARG A 204 28.99 16.37 -38.40
C ARG A 204 30.46 16.18 -38.77
N TYR A 205 31.23 15.70 -37.84
CA TYR A 205 32.58 15.20 -38.04
C TYR A 205 32.58 13.74 -38.50
#